data_459c6ba0941f40d7e06ac222ba73a036
#
_entry.id   459c6ba0941f40d7e06ac222ba73a036
#
_cell.length_a   1.000
_cell.length_b   1.000
_cell.length_c   1.000
_cell.angle_alpha   90.00
_cell.angle_beta   90.00
_cell.angle_gamma   90.00
#
_symmetry.space_group_name_H-M   'P 1'
#
loop_
_entity.id
_entity.type
_entity.pdbx_description
1 polymer ?
#
loop_
_entity_poly.entity_id
_entity_poly.type
_entity_poly.pdbx_seq_one_letter_code
_entity_poly.pdbx_strand_id
1 'polypeptide(L)'
;MSFPTRIVYSSSSTAKSTSPKCLAVLYTDNWDDYSFKTTFSLTVFDENGMKVECGSMKIGFKGQPEGRTSESLALPLEALSENFFSLGQDVEYYKTIRNKLSAAFGADLLVALRDVVHDSNILRDAESEEVFQASLTRSIRLSTIYGQFKRVWDGGAPLTEFKFAYRDPGSVKTAKVELTFNVDPESKPPTNVHVLIGRNGVGKTTLLNNMIRSIVQKGTEEAGPGTFLVRGNNTVQEPLLGRWVRKQFRDTTVK
;
A
#
# COMPACT_ATOMS: atom_id res chain seq x y z
N MET A 1 -5.08 28.73 -6.78
CA MET A 1 -4.50 29.40 -5.60
C MET A 1 -3.77 28.34 -4.83
N SER A 2 -2.44 28.41 -4.80
CA SER A 2 -1.62 27.51 -3.99
C SER A 2 -1.84 27.88 -2.52
N PHE A 3 -2.23 26.91 -1.70
CA PHE A 3 -2.30 27.11 -0.25
C PHE A 3 -0.89 26.85 0.30
N PRO A 4 -0.22 27.83 0.95
CA PRO A 4 1.07 27.58 1.54
C PRO A 4 0.93 26.53 2.65
N THR A 5 1.44 25.34 2.41
CA THR A 5 1.52 24.28 3.42
C THR A 5 2.62 24.69 4.40
N ARG A 6 2.26 24.85 5.65
CA ARG A 6 3.25 25.11 6.71
C ARG A 6 3.69 23.77 7.30
N ILE A 7 4.97 23.46 7.20
CA ILE A 7 5.56 22.26 7.80
C ILE A 7 6.16 22.66 9.15
N VAL A 8 5.76 21.97 10.20
CA VAL A 8 6.34 22.11 11.54
C VAL A 8 6.77 20.77 12.07
N TYR A 9 7.73 20.80 12.95
CA TYR A 9 8.25 19.65 13.67
C TYR A 9 7.73 19.67 15.10
N SER A 10 7.39 18.52 15.67
CA SER A 10 7.08 18.39 17.08
C SER A 10 7.71 17.13 17.65
N SER A 11 8.40 17.28 18.76
CA SER A 11 8.86 16.17 19.61
C SER A 11 7.81 15.71 20.63
N SER A 12 6.67 16.43 20.74
CA SER A 12 5.59 16.07 21.66
C SER A 12 4.21 16.51 21.13
N SER A 13 3.18 15.76 21.49
CA SER A 13 1.80 15.88 21.00
C SER A 13 1.01 17.10 21.52
N THR A 14 1.65 18.14 22.00
CA THR A 14 0.97 19.32 22.59
C THR A 14 0.95 20.50 21.63
N ALA A 15 0.06 20.48 20.63
CA ALA A 15 -0.32 21.68 19.91
C ALA A 15 -1.43 22.40 20.68
N LYS A 16 -1.13 23.60 21.21
CA LYS A 16 -2.11 24.46 21.89
C LYS A 16 -3.08 25.07 20.88
N SER A 17 -4.36 24.81 21.09
CA SER A 17 -5.55 25.64 20.99
C SER A 17 -5.63 26.78 19.95
N THR A 18 -5.81 26.42 18.71
CA THR A 18 -6.66 26.96 17.63
C THR A 18 -6.58 25.92 16.53
N SER A 19 -7.68 25.50 15.94
CA SER A 19 -7.61 24.48 14.89
C SER A 19 -6.70 25.00 13.76
N PRO A 20 -5.44 24.53 13.65
CA PRO A 20 -4.53 25.02 12.63
C PRO A 20 -5.10 24.59 11.27
N LYS A 21 -4.91 25.43 10.24
CA LYS A 21 -5.32 25.13 8.87
C LYS A 21 -4.10 25.06 7.98
N CYS A 22 -4.15 24.23 6.95
CA CYS A 22 -3.05 24.06 5.99
C CYS A 22 -1.71 23.81 6.69
N LEU A 23 -1.69 22.90 7.66
CA LEU A 23 -0.53 22.63 8.49
C LEU A 23 -0.15 21.15 8.40
N ALA A 24 1.08 20.85 8.03
CA ALA A 24 1.69 19.54 8.13
C ALA A 24 2.60 19.46 9.36
N VAL A 25 2.39 18.47 10.20
CA VAL A 25 3.18 18.23 11.41
C VAL A 25 3.96 16.94 11.25
N LEU A 26 5.27 17.03 11.33
CA LEU A 26 6.19 15.90 11.29
C LEU A 26 6.58 15.54 12.73
N TYR A 27 6.27 14.33 13.15
CA TYR A 27 6.72 13.77 14.43
C TYR A 27 7.89 12.84 14.16
N THR A 28 9.04 13.07 14.79
CA THR A 28 10.19 12.18 14.64
C THR A 28 9.98 10.86 15.32
N ASP A 29 10.52 9.83 14.70
CA ASP A 29 10.75 8.51 15.29
C ASP A 29 12.25 8.30 15.52
N ASN A 30 12.58 7.49 16.55
CA ASN A 30 13.95 7.11 16.85
C ASN A 30 14.42 5.85 16.12
N TRP A 31 13.61 5.33 15.20
CA TRP A 31 13.95 4.15 14.42
C TRP A 31 15.26 4.36 13.67
N ASP A 32 16.14 3.39 13.76
CA ASP A 32 17.49 3.39 13.19
C ASP A 32 17.57 2.39 12.04
N ASP A 33 17.88 2.89 10.85
CA ASP A 33 18.12 2.11 9.66
C ASP A 33 19.60 2.23 9.27
N TYR A 34 20.45 1.34 9.78
CA TYR A 34 21.89 1.36 9.51
C TYR A 34 22.53 2.74 9.77
N SER A 35 22.33 3.25 10.98
CA SER A 35 22.79 4.57 11.44
C SER A 35 22.03 5.77 10.85
N PHE A 36 21.08 5.58 9.93
CA PHE A 36 20.21 6.65 9.44
C PHE A 36 18.90 6.69 10.24
N LYS A 37 18.54 7.87 10.76
CA LYS A 37 17.28 8.14 11.46
C LYS A 37 16.43 9.10 10.65
N THR A 38 15.69 8.56 9.70
CA THR A 38 14.96 9.30 8.67
C THR A 38 13.45 9.27 8.89
N THR A 39 12.95 8.47 9.86
CA THR A 39 11.54 8.15 10.03
C THR A 39 10.77 9.26 10.72
N PHE A 40 9.60 9.59 10.17
CA PHE A 40 8.63 10.54 10.69
C PHE A 40 7.22 9.97 10.58
N SER A 41 6.31 10.44 11.45
CA SER A 41 4.87 10.29 11.27
C SER A 41 4.28 11.62 10.84
N LEU A 42 3.48 11.61 9.77
CA LEU A 42 2.84 12.79 9.21
C LEU A 42 1.40 12.91 9.71
N THR A 43 1.10 14.05 10.32
CA THR A 43 -0.27 14.50 10.60
C THR A 43 -0.52 15.82 9.88
N VAL A 44 -1.66 15.95 9.25
CA VAL A 44 -2.05 17.13 8.47
C VAL A 44 -3.34 17.71 9.02
N PHE A 45 -3.41 19.03 9.10
CA PHE A 45 -4.66 19.77 9.29
C PHE A 45 -5.00 20.41 7.95
N ASP A 46 -6.15 20.01 7.39
CA ASP A 46 -6.59 20.45 6.07
C ASP A 46 -7.01 21.94 6.03
N GLU A 47 -7.55 22.38 4.90
CA GLU A 47 -8.03 23.76 4.69
C GLU A 47 -9.18 24.14 5.65
N ASN A 48 -9.87 23.16 6.22
CA ASN A 48 -10.97 23.33 7.17
C ASN A 48 -10.49 23.19 8.63
N GLY A 49 -9.24 22.76 8.84
CA GLY A 49 -8.67 22.47 10.16
C GLY A 49 -8.98 21.06 10.65
N MET A 50 -9.45 20.16 9.75
CA MET A 50 -9.68 18.76 10.08
C MET A 50 -8.35 18.03 10.19
N LYS A 51 -8.14 17.31 11.30
CA LYS A 51 -6.96 16.48 11.53
C LYS A 51 -7.00 15.20 10.72
N VAL A 52 -5.96 14.94 9.93
CA VAL A 52 -5.76 13.71 9.16
C VAL A 52 -4.41 13.10 9.53
N GLU A 53 -4.41 11.90 10.07
CA GLU A 53 -3.20 11.11 10.31
C GLU A 53 -2.86 10.36 9.02
N CYS A 54 -1.77 10.77 8.36
CA CYS A 54 -1.39 10.22 7.05
C CYS A 54 -0.55 8.95 7.16
N GLY A 55 0.14 8.76 8.30
CA GLY A 55 0.97 7.58 8.53
C GLY A 55 2.47 7.86 8.51
N SER A 56 3.26 6.79 8.36
CA SER A 56 4.72 6.86 8.40
C SER A 56 5.30 7.28 7.04
N MET A 57 6.33 8.12 7.11
CA MET A 57 7.15 8.52 5.97
C MET A 57 8.61 8.63 6.38
N LYS A 58 9.49 8.62 5.40
CA LYS A 58 10.92 8.89 5.61
C LYS A 58 11.37 10.09 4.79
N ILE A 59 12.28 10.87 5.35
CA ILE A 59 12.89 12.03 4.71
C ILE A 59 14.39 11.84 4.72
N GLY A 60 15.01 11.97 3.56
CA GLY A 60 16.46 12.01 3.37
C GLY A 60 16.88 13.21 2.55
N PHE A 61 18.18 13.40 2.38
CA PHE A 61 18.73 14.44 1.53
C PHE A 61 20.02 13.98 0.84
N LYS A 62 20.37 14.65 -0.26
CA LYS A 62 21.55 14.34 -1.07
C LYS A 62 22.84 14.49 -0.24
N GLY A 63 23.68 13.45 -0.26
CA GLY A 63 24.92 13.39 0.49
C GLY A 63 24.72 13.34 2.02
N GLN A 64 23.59 12.86 2.50
CA GLN A 64 23.31 12.75 3.94
C GLN A 64 24.32 11.81 4.60
N PRO A 65 25.06 12.28 5.65
CA PRO A 65 25.87 11.40 6.49
C PRO A 65 24.97 10.58 7.41
N GLU A 66 25.55 9.56 8.04
CA GLU A 66 24.88 8.87 9.15
C GLU A 66 24.36 9.87 10.21
N GLY A 67 23.21 9.59 10.81
CA GLY A 67 22.61 10.46 11.80
C GLY A 67 21.14 10.76 11.57
N ARG A 68 20.65 11.86 12.14
CA ARG A 68 19.24 12.26 12.13
C ARG A 68 18.97 13.27 11.04
N THR A 69 18.04 12.97 10.14
CA THR A 69 17.55 13.96 9.16
C THR A 69 16.96 15.20 9.84
N SER A 70 16.30 15.02 10.99
CA SER A 70 15.66 16.11 11.71
C SER A 70 16.63 17.21 12.15
N GLU A 71 17.90 16.92 12.34
CA GLU A 71 18.93 17.92 12.71
C GLU A 71 19.30 18.84 11.54
N SER A 72 19.01 18.42 10.31
CA SER A 72 19.24 19.18 9.08
C SER A 72 17.99 19.96 8.61
N LEU A 73 16.85 19.79 9.31
CA LEU A 73 15.61 20.50 8.97
C LEU A 73 15.55 21.83 9.72
N ALA A 74 15.65 22.93 8.99
CA ALA A 74 15.40 24.27 9.53
C ALA A 74 13.88 24.53 9.62
N LEU A 75 13.34 24.74 10.80
CA LEU A 75 11.91 24.87 11.05
C LEU A 75 11.51 26.28 11.55
N PRO A 76 10.32 26.78 11.22
CA PRO A 76 9.27 26.21 10.37
C PRO A 76 9.60 26.31 8.88
N LEU A 77 9.08 25.37 8.08
CA LEU A 77 9.29 25.33 6.63
C LEU A 77 7.94 25.49 5.89
N GLU A 78 7.96 26.12 4.73
CA GLU A 78 6.86 26.06 3.76
C GLU A 78 7.01 24.84 2.84
N ALA A 79 8.25 24.45 2.54
CA ALA A 79 8.59 23.27 1.78
C ALA A 79 10.00 22.78 2.13
N LEU A 80 10.27 21.49 1.89
CA LEU A 80 11.63 20.93 1.92
C LEU A 80 12.48 21.57 0.81
N SER A 81 13.75 21.88 1.11
CA SER A 81 14.67 22.43 0.12
C SER A 81 15.05 21.37 -0.95
N GLU A 82 15.62 21.85 -2.07
CA GLU A 82 15.84 21.06 -3.28
C GLU A 82 16.71 19.79 -3.11
N ASN A 83 17.56 19.77 -2.10
CA ASN A 83 18.39 18.60 -1.81
C ASN A 83 17.65 17.50 -1.02
N PHE A 84 16.49 17.79 -0.44
CA PHE A 84 15.69 16.79 0.28
C PHE A 84 14.79 15.98 -0.65
N PHE A 85 14.40 14.80 -0.19
CA PHE A 85 13.41 13.94 -0.78
C PHE A 85 12.68 13.14 0.30
N SER A 86 11.44 12.75 0.03
CA SER A 86 10.66 11.97 0.97
C SER A 86 9.94 10.80 0.31
N LEU A 87 9.57 9.81 1.12
CA LEU A 87 8.85 8.60 0.69
C LEU A 87 7.88 8.14 1.77
N GLY A 88 6.59 8.08 1.45
CA GLY A 88 5.59 7.38 2.27
C GLY A 88 5.93 5.90 2.40
N GLN A 89 5.76 5.33 3.60
CA GLN A 89 6.27 3.98 3.90
C GLN A 89 5.29 2.86 3.60
N ASP A 90 4.06 3.18 3.25
CA ASP A 90 3.05 2.21 2.83
C ASP A 90 2.03 2.80 1.84
N VAL A 91 1.22 1.94 1.25
CA VAL A 91 0.18 2.34 0.29
C VAL A 91 -0.94 3.16 0.94
N GLU A 92 -1.22 2.93 2.22
CA GLU A 92 -2.28 3.64 2.96
C GLU A 92 -1.91 5.11 3.19
N TYR A 93 -0.61 5.45 3.25
CA TYR A 93 -0.13 6.83 3.28
C TYR A 93 -0.67 7.62 2.07
N TYR A 94 -0.43 7.14 0.85
CA TYR A 94 -0.88 7.79 -0.39
C TYR A 94 -2.40 7.76 -0.53
N LYS A 95 -3.03 6.65 -0.16
CA LYS A 95 -4.48 6.50 -0.18
C LYS A 95 -5.17 7.44 0.80
N THR A 96 -4.60 7.64 1.98
CA THR A 96 -5.11 8.57 3.00
C THR A 96 -5.03 10.00 2.51
N ILE A 97 -3.88 10.44 1.99
CA ILE A 97 -3.70 11.79 1.42
C ILE A 97 -4.71 12.02 0.30
N ARG A 98 -4.81 11.07 -0.65
CA ARG A 98 -5.70 11.21 -1.80
C ARG A 98 -7.18 11.25 -1.43
N ASN A 99 -7.62 10.42 -0.48
CA ASN A 99 -9.04 10.24 -0.18
C ASN A 99 -9.57 11.18 0.91
N LYS A 100 -8.70 11.68 1.79
CA LYS A 100 -9.11 12.50 2.93
C LYS A 100 -8.78 13.98 2.79
N LEU A 101 -7.88 14.35 1.87
CA LEU A 101 -7.56 15.74 1.56
C LEU A 101 -8.18 16.13 0.21
N SER A 102 -8.35 17.42 -0.04
CA SER A 102 -8.68 17.88 -1.38
C SER A 102 -7.55 17.55 -2.37
N ALA A 103 -7.90 17.31 -3.64
CA ALA A 103 -6.90 16.94 -4.64
C ALA A 103 -5.79 18.00 -4.79
N ALA A 104 -6.15 19.28 -4.69
CA ALA A 104 -5.20 20.39 -4.77
C ALA A 104 -4.27 20.41 -3.54
N PHE A 105 -4.83 20.33 -2.33
CA PHE A 105 -4.05 20.37 -1.10
C PHE A 105 -3.16 19.13 -0.96
N GLY A 106 -3.65 17.94 -1.31
CA GLY A 106 -2.85 16.72 -1.30
C GLY A 106 -1.67 16.77 -2.27
N ALA A 107 -1.86 17.35 -3.47
CA ALA A 107 -0.77 17.56 -4.43
C ALA A 107 0.25 18.59 -3.93
N ASP A 108 -0.21 19.76 -3.46
CA ASP A 108 0.66 20.79 -2.90
C ASP A 108 1.47 20.27 -1.69
N LEU A 109 0.86 19.43 -0.85
CA LEU A 109 1.53 18.77 0.28
C LEU A 109 2.67 17.87 -0.19
N LEU A 110 2.44 17.00 -1.18
CA LEU A 110 3.50 16.10 -1.68
C LEU A 110 4.60 16.86 -2.43
N VAL A 111 4.26 17.95 -3.12
CA VAL A 111 5.24 18.88 -3.69
C VAL A 111 6.10 19.51 -2.57
N ALA A 112 5.47 20.05 -1.53
CA ALA A 112 6.17 20.67 -0.39
C ALA A 112 7.06 19.66 0.36
N LEU A 113 6.65 18.40 0.46
CA LEU A 113 7.42 17.31 1.05
C LEU A 113 8.44 16.70 0.06
N ARG A 114 8.49 17.15 -1.20
CA ARG A 114 9.37 16.60 -2.24
C ARG A 114 9.27 15.08 -2.35
N ASP A 115 8.04 14.60 -2.41
CA ASP A 115 7.72 13.18 -2.42
C ASP A 115 8.12 12.52 -3.75
N VAL A 116 8.86 11.43 -3.68
CA VAL A 116 9.42 10.71 -4.85
C VAL A 116 8.35 9.99 -5.67
N VAL A 117 7.18 9.68 -5.10
CA VAL A 117 6.06 9.07 -5.83
C VAL A 117 5.31 10.13 -6.63
N HIS A 118 5.24 11.35 -6.09
CA HIS A 118 4.62 12.47 -6.78
C HIS A 118 5.47 12.95 -7.97
N ASP A 119 6.79 13.10 -7.77
CA ASP A 119 7.73 13.55 -8.81
C ASP A 119 8.81 12.50 -9.10
N SER A 120 8.72 11.87 -10.27
CA SER A 120 9.67 10.85 -10.73
C SER A 120 11.08 11.39 -11.02
N ASN A 121 11.26 12.71 -11.17
CA ASN A 121 12.59 13.30 -11.32
C ASN A 121 13.32 13.27 -9.98
N ILE A 122 12.60 13.61 -8.88
CA ILE A 122 13.14 13.51 -7.53
C ILE A 122 13.51 12.07 -7.21
N LEU A 123 12.68 11.08 -7.62
CA LEU A 123 12.98 9.66 -7.44
C LEU A 123 14.29 9.27 -8.12
N ARG A 124 14.47 9.62 -9.41
CA ARG A 124 15.70 9.31 -10.15
C ARG A 124 16.95 9.91 -9.51
N ASP A 125 16.85 11.13 -9.01
CA ASP A 125 17.96 11.79 -8.31
C ASP A 125 18.28 11.11 -6.97
N ALA A 126 17.25 10.66 -6.24
CA ALA A 126 17.39 10.03 -4.93
C ALA A 126 17.92 8.58 -5.00
N GLU A 127 17.66 7.85 -6.09
CA GLU A 127 17.99 6.42 -6.20
C GLU A 127 19.50 6.11 -6.02
N SER A 128 20.38 7.05 -6.34
CA SER A 128 21.82 6.89 -6.17
C SER A 128 22.31 7.20 -4.75
N GLU A 129 21.48 7.81 -3.91
CA GLU A 129 21.87 8.22 -2.56
C GLU A 129 21.89 7.03 -1.58
N GLU A 130 22.94 6.95 -0.76
CA GLU A 130 23.09 5.88 0.22
C GLU A 130 21.91 5.84 1.21
N VAL A 131 21.51 6.99 1.74
CA VAL A 131 20.36 7.10 2.66
C VAL A 131 19.07 6.63 2.04
N PHE A 132 18.88 6.81 0.73
CA PHE A 132 17.70 6.33 0.03
C PHE A 132 17.67 4.81 -0.01
N GLN A 133 18.79 4.17 -0.35
CA GLN A 133 18.92 2.72 -0.45
C GLN A 133 18.92 2.05 0.94
N ALA A 134 19.70 2.58 1.88
CA ALA A 134 19.87 1.97 3.21
C ALA A 134 18.66 2.18 4.12
N SER A 135 17.98 3.31 4.01
CA SER A 135 16.89 3.68 4.91
C SER A 135 15.54 3.80 4.22
N LEU A 136 15.36 4.71 3.25
CA LEU A 136 14.02 4.99 2.71
C LEU A 136 13.41 3.77 2.03
N THR A 137 14.21 2.99 1.31
CA THR A 137 13.77 1.80 0.58
C THR A 137 14.13 0.48 1.23
N ARG A 138 14.57 0.49 2.50
CA ARG A 138 14.95 -0.73 3.22
C ARG A 138 13.90 -1.85 3.15
N SER A 139 12.63 -1.50 3.29
CA SER A 139 11.50 -2.44 3.29
C SER A 139 10.61 -2.29 2.05
N ILE A 140 10.95 -1.41 1.13
CA ILE A 140 10.14 -1.04 -0.03
C ILE A 140 10.95 -1.27 -1.30
N ARG A 141 10.41 -2.06 -2.21
CA ARG A 141 11.04 -2.26 -3.52
C ARG A 141 10.78 -1.06 -4.43
N LEU A 142 11.72 -0.73 -5.30
CA LEU A 142 11.50 0.30 -6.33
C LEU A 142 10.28 -0.01 -7.21
N SER A 143 10.01 -1.29 -7.50
CA SER A 143 8.80 -1.71 -8.22
C SER A 143 7.50 -1.33 -7.50
N THR A 144 7.50 -1.33 -6.16
CA THR A 144 6.36 -0.87 -5.34
C THR A 144 6.15 0.64 -5.48
N ILE A 145 7.25 1.42 -5.50
CA ILE A 145 7.19 2.88 -5.66
C ILE A 145 6.65 3.23 -7.04
N TYR A 146 7.27 2.73 -8.11
CA TYR A 146 6.87 2.98 -9.50
C TYR A 146 5.50 2.36 -9.86
N GLY A 147 5.15 1.25 -9.24
CA GLY A 147 3.94 0.49 -9.50
C GLY A 147 2.79 0.86 -8.57
N GLN A 148 2.78 0.30 -7.38
CA GLN A 148 1.63 0.36 -6.48
C GLN A 148 1.39 1.75 -5.89
N PHE A 149 2.43 2.42 -5.37
CA PHE A 149 2.29 3.73 -4.74
C PHE A 149 1.87 4.77 -5.78
N LYS A 150 2.57 4.81 -6.92
CA LYS A 150 2.24 5.70 -8.03
C LYS A 150 0.82 5.47 -8.54
N ARG A 151 0.43 4.20 -8.74
CA ARG A 151 -0.91 3.84 -9.19
C ARG A 151 -1.99 4.36 -8.23
N VAL A 152 -1.81 4.18 -6.92
CA VAL A 152 -2.79 4.63 -5.92
C VAL A 152 -2.83 6.16 -5.86
N TRP A 153 -1.68 6.81 -5.93
CA TRP A 153 -1.62 8.27 -6.00
C TRP A 153 -2.34 8.80 -7.24
N ASP A 154 -2.20 8.18 -8.38
CA ASP A 154 -2.88 8.55 -9.63
C ASP A 154 -4.38 8.15 -9.66
N GLY A 155 -4.88 7.49 -8.60
CA GLY A 155 -6.30 7.15 -8.43
C GLY A 155 -6.68 5.74 -8.83
N GLY A 156 -5.72 4.90 -9.13
CA GLY A 156 -5.95 3.47 -9.33
C GLY A 156 -6.19 2.74 -8.01
N ALA A 157 -6.85 1.59 -8.09
CA ALA A 157 -6.99 0.71 -6.93
C ALA A 157 -5.63 0.09 -6.55
N PRO A 158 -5.35 -0.11 -5.25
CA PRO A 158 -4.16 -0.83 -4.83
C PRO A 158 -4.19 -2.27 -5.38
N LEU A 159 -3.02 -2.75 -5.75
CA LEU A 159 -2.86 -4.15 -6.13
C LEU A 159 -2.89 -5.01 -4.86
N THR A 160 -3.62 -6.11 -4.92
CA THR A 160 -3.80 -7.00 -3.78
C THR A 160 -3.08 -8.31 -4.01
N GLU A 161 -2.30 -8.75 -3.04
CA GLU A 161 -1.75 -10.09 -2.99
C GLU A 161 -2.86 -11.09 -2.65
N PHE A 162 -2.94 -12.20 -3.38
CA PHE A 162 -3.90 -13.25 -3.13
C PHE A 162 -3.19 -14.59 -2.92
N LYS A 163 -3.52 -15.24 -1.80
CA LYS A 163 -3.08 -16.63 -1.50
C LYS A 163 -4.31 -17.46 -1.17
N PHE A 164 -4.67 -18.34 -2.08
CA PHE A 164 -5.82 -19.21 -1.89
C PHE A 164 -5.60 -20.59 -2.53
N ALA A 165 -6.39 -21.57 -2.14
CA ALA A 165 -6.44 -22.87 -2.77
C ALA A 165 -7.88 -23.22 -3.16
N TYR A 166 -8.03 -23.99 -4.22
CA TYR A 166 -9.27 -24.64 -4.59
C TYR A 166 -9.11 -26.14 -4.41
N ARG A 167 -10.03 -26.77 -3.70
CA ARG A 167 -10.05 -28.21 -3.47
C ARG A 167 -11.32 -28.80 -4.08
N ASP A 168 -11.14 -29.65 -5.10
CA ASP A 168 -12.20 -30.50 -5.67
C ASP A 168 -12.16 -31.84 -4.94
N PRO A 169 -13.24 -32.30 -4.28
CA PRO A 169 -13.26 -33.57 -3.58
C PRO A 169 -13.17 -34.76 -4.52
N GLY A 170 -13.34 -34.56 -5.82
CA GLY A 170 -13.44 -35.59 -6.80
C GLY A 170 -14.79 -36.35 -6.76
N SER A 171 -14.88 -37.42 -7.51
CA SER A 171 -16.06 -38.29 -7.59
C SER A 171 -15.61 -39.72 -7.84
N VAL A 172 -16.57 -40.65 -7.98
CA VAL A 172 -16.26 -42.02 -8.40
C VAL A 172 -15.53 -42.08 -9.76
N LYS A 173 -15.70 -41.04 -10.60
CA LYS A 173 -15.11 -40.98 -11.96
C LYS A 173 -13.96 -39.95 -12.07
N THR A 174 -13.72 -39.14 -11.07
CA THR A 174 -12.72 -38.08 -11.11
C THR A 174 -11.85 -38.10 -9.87
N ALA A 175 -10.54 -37.92 -10.04
CA ALA A 175 -9.60 -37.82 -8.93
C ALA A 175 -9.82 -36.51 -8.13
N LYS A 176 -9.45 -36.52 -6.85
CA LYS A 176 -9.33 -35.32 -6.03
C LYS A 176 -8.28 -34.38 -6.62
N VAL A 177 -8.57 -33.10 -6.66
CA VAL A 177 -7.65 -32.06 -7.16
C VAL A 177 -7.51 -30.95 -6.14
N GLU A 178 -6.30 -30.54 -5.86
CA GLU A 178 -6.02 -29.31 -5.11
C GLU A 178 -5.15 -28.38 -5.97
N LEU A 179 -5.65 -27.18 -6.21
CA LEU A 179 -4.93 -26.12 -6.94
C LEU A 179 -4.61 -25.00 -5.97
N THR A 180 -3.35 -24.61 -5.92
CA THR A 180 -2.90 -23.47 -5.11
C THR A 180 -2.62 -22.29 -6.03
N PHE A 181 -3.14 -21.13 -5.63
CA PHE A 181 -2.97 -19.87 -6.32
C PHE A 181 -2.23 -18.91 -5.40
N ASN A 182 -1.11 -18.39 -5.90
CA ASN A 182 -0.34 -17.36 -5.22
C ASN A 182 -0.14 -16.22 -6.21
N VAL A 183 -0.88 -15.14 -6.00
CA VAL A 183 -0.82 -13.94 -6.84
C VAL A 183 -0.04 -12.88 -6.09
N ASP A 184 1.17 -12.62 -6.55
CA ASP A 184 2.01 -11.50 -6.11
C ASP A 184 2.02 -10.46 -7.23
N PRO A 185 1.37 -9.30 -7.03
CA PRO A 185 1.23 -8.29 -8.07
C PRO A 185 2.55 -7.66 -8.49
N GLU A 186 3.61 -7.79 -7.67
CA GLU A 186 4.92 -7.20 -7.93
C GLU A 186 5.95 -8.21 -8.45
N SER A 187 5.56 -9.48 -8.59
CA SER A 187 6.46 -10.52 -9.10
C SER A 187 6.78 -10.34 -10.59
N LYS A 188 8.00 -10.73 -10.96
CA LYS A 188 8.45 -10.81 -12.36
C LYS A 188 8.97 -12.21 -12.63
N PRO A 189 8.31 -12.99 -13.48
CA PRO A 189 7.09 -12.69 -14.26
C PRO A 189 5.84 -12.53 -13.38
N PRO A 190 4.77 -11.89 -13.91
CA PRO A 190 3.51 -11.73 -13.18
C PRO A 190 2.91 -13.09 -12.82
N THR A 191 2.40 -13.23 -11.59
CA THR A 191 1.78 -14.48 -11.08
C THR A 191 0.25 -14.46 -11.14
N ASN A 192 -0.35 -13.45 -11.77
CA ASN A 192 -1.81 -13.32 -11.93
C ASN A 192 -2.39 -14.12 -13.10
N VAL A 193 -1.56 -14.79 -13.89
CA VAL A 193 -1.97 -15.67 -14.99
C VAL A 193 -1.63 -17.11 -14.65
N HIS A 194 -2.66 -17.94 -14.53
CA HIS A 194 -2.54 -19.39 -14.29
C HIS A 194 -3.05 -20.14 -15.50
N VAL A 195 -2.25 -21.08 -16.02
CA VAL A 195 -2.56 -21.83 -17.22
C VAL A 195 -2.80 -23.30 -16.86
N LEU A 196 -3.97 -23.82 -17.24
CA LEU A 196 -4.33 -25.23 -17.08
C LEU A 196 -4.10 -25.98 -18.39
N ILE A 197 -3.09 -26.86 -18.42
CA ILE A 197 -2.69 -27.64 -19.59
C ILE A 197 -3.04 -29.13 -19.35
N GLY A 198 -3.51 -29.78 -20.39
CA GLY A 198 -3.80 -31.22 -20.35
C GLY A 198 -4.46 -31.69 -21.66
N ARG A 199 -4.49 -33.01 -21.87
CA ARG A 199 -5.13 -33.64 -23.05
C ARG A 199 -6.63 -33.33 -23.11
N ASN A 200 -7.23 -33.47 -24.29
CA ASN A 200 -8.69 -33.37 -24.42
C ASN A 200 -9.37 -34.49 -23.63
N GLY A 201 -10.46 -34.19 -22.95
CA GLY A 201 -11.21 -35.15 -22.14
C GLY A 201 -10.72 -35.35 -20.70
N VAL A 202 -9.58 -34.77 -20.25
CA VAL A 202 -9.10 -34.95 -18.87
C VAL A 202 -9.89 -34.17 -17.80
N GLY A 203 -10.94 -33.44 -18.20
CA GLY A 203 -11.81 -32.75 -17.24
C GLY A 203 -11.46 -31.25 -16.97
N LYS A 204 -10.61 -30.60 -17.78
CA LYS A 204 -10.26 -29.18 -17.61
C LYS A 204 -11.48 -28.25 -17.49
N THR A 205 -12.42 -28.40 -18.43
CA THR A 205 -13.66 -27.61 -18.45
C THR A 205 -14.56 -27.95 -17.27
N THR A 206 -14.63 -29.22 -16.87
CA THR A 206 -15.38 -29.65 -15.67
C THR A 206 -14.81 -29.01 -14.42
N LEU A 207 -13.47 -28.99 -14.26
CA LEU A 207 -12.79 -28.36 -13.13
C LEU A 207 -13.07 -26.86 -13.06
N LEU A 208 -12.94 -26.14 -14.18
CA LEU A 208 -13.24 -24.70 -14.25
C LEU A 208 -14.72 -24.43 -13.95
N ASN A 209 -15.65 -25.22 -14.46
CA ASN A 209 -17.06 -25.09 -14.14
C ASN A 209 -17.34 -25.35 -12.64
N ASN A 210 -16.68 -26.34 -12.04
CA ASN A 210 -16.78 -26.60 -10.60
C ASN A 210 -16.25 -25.43 -9.79
N MET A 211 -15.11 -24.84 -10.18
CA MET A 211 -14.60 -23.62 -9.55
C MET A 211 -15.62 -22.47 -9.61
N ILE A 212 -16.21 -22.21 -10.77
CA ILE A 212 -17.25 -21.17 -10.92
C ILE A 212 -18.46 -21.49 -10.03
N ARG A 213 -18.95 -22.72 -10.07
CA ARG A 213 -20.11 -23.15 -9.25
C ARG A 213 -19.84 -22.99 -7.76
N SER A 214 -18.64 -23.30 -7.28
CA SER A 214 -18.28 -23.18 -5.87
C SER A 214 -18.25 -21.72 -5.38
N ILE A 215 -18.09 -20.74 -6.29
CA ILE A 215 -18.19 -19.32 -5.99
C ILE A 215 -19.65 -18.86 -5.98
N VAL A 216 -20.44 -19.31 -6.96
CA VAL A 216 -21.82 -18.85 -7.20
C VAL A 216 -22.84 -19.55 -6.29
N GLN A 217 -22.66 -20.84 -6.05
CA GLN A 217 -23.56 -21.61 -5.21
C GLN A 217 -23.12 -21.52 -3.74
N LYS A 218 -23.95 -20.96 -2.88
CA LYS A 218 -23.74 -21.01 -1.43
C LYS A 218 -23.79 -22.49 -1.00
N GLY A 219 -22.63 -23.03 -0.59
CA GLY A 219 -22.44 -24.46 -0.37
C GLY A 219 -23.37 -25.07 0.67
N THR A 220 -23.96 -26.20 0.30
CA THR A 220 -24.34 -27.29 1.18
C THR A 220 -23.19 -28.31 1.15
N GLU A 221 -22.67 -28.69 2.30
CA GLU A 221 -21.35 -29.35 2.49
C GLU A 221 -21.21 -30.79 1.99
N GLU A 222 -22.24 -31.44 1.48
CA GLU A 222 -22.17 -32.87 1.09
C GLU A 222 -22.27 -33.07 -0.41
N ALA A 223 -21.21 -33.08 -1.16
CA ALA A 223 -21.09 -33.28 -2.60
C ALA A 223 -21.20 -32.04 -3.50
N GLY A 224 -20.73 -30.91 -3.03
CA GLY A 224 -20.66 -29.68 -3.82
C GLY A 224 -19.48 -29.66 -4.82
N PRO A 225 -19.46 -28.67 -5.72
CA PRO A 225 -18.45 -28.53 -6.78
C PRO A 225 -17.04 -28.19 -6.28
N GLY A 226 -16.72 -28.41 -5.02
CA GLY A 226 -15.44 -28.07 -4.38
C GLY A 226 -15.48 -26.79 -3.55
N THR A 227 -14.35 -26.43 -2.95
CA THR A 227 -14.28 -25.32 -1.97
C THR A 227 -13.03 -24.47 -2.19
N PHE A 228 -13.19 -23.15 -2.13
CA PHE A 228 -12.07 -22.23 -2.03
C PHE A 228 -11.66 -22.01 -0.58
N LEU A 229 -10.36 -22.09 -0.32
CA LEU A 229 -9.75 -21.95 1.00
C LEU A 229 -8.77 -20.78 0.96
N VAL A 230 -8.83 -19.89 1.95
CA VAL A 230 -7.82 -18.83 2.14
C VAL A 230 -6.69 -19.40 2.97
N ARG A 231 -5.45 -19.29 2.51
CA ARG A 231 -4.27 -19.54 3.33
C ARG A 231 -3.95 -18.28 4.14
N GLY A 232 -4.32 -18.25 5.43
CA GLY A 232 -3.76 -17.29 6.38
C GLY A 232 -2.34 -17.68 6.79
N ASN A 233 -1.57 -16.74 7.31
CA ASN A 233 -0.20 -16.98 7.78
C ASN A 233 -0.10 -17.95 8.97
N ASN A 234 -1.21 -18.37 9.57
CA ASN A 234 -1.31 -19.40 10.60
C ASN A 234 -2.49 -20.32 10.28
N THR A 235 -2.19 -21.49 9.76
CA THR A 235 -2.86 -22.80 9.78
C THR A 235 -4.38 -22.94 9.98
N VAL A 236 -5.22 -21.97 9.72
CA VAL A 236 -6.67 -22.14 9.73
C VAL A 236 -7.22 -21.87 8.33
N GLN A 237 -7.69 -22.95 7.69
CA GLN A 237 -8.38 -22.90 6.40
C GLN A 237 -9.83 -22.49 6.65
N GLU A 238 -10.17 -21.21 6.49
CA GLU A 238 -11.56 -20.77 6.49
C GLU A 238 -12.14 -20.74 5.07
N PRO A 239 -13.40 -21.16 4.86
CA PRO A 239 -14.04 -21.05 3.56
C PRO A 239 -14.14 -19.58 3.11
N LEU A 240 -13.69 -19.30 1.91
CA LEU A 240 -13.64 -17.95 1.32
C LEU A 240 -14.99 -17.22 1.28
N LEU A 241 -16.11 -17.96 1.20
CA LEU A 241 -17.43 -17.43 0.89
C LEU A 241 -18.07 -16.56 1.99
N GLY A 242 -17.65 -16.68 3.26
CA GLY A 242 -18.24 -15.90 4.36
C GLY A 242 -17.65 -14.50 4.54
N ARG A 243 -16.37 -14.31 4.24
CA ARG A 243 -15.62 -13.11 4.60
C ARG A 243 -15.31 -12.19 3.41
N TRP A 244 -14.99 -12.77 2.26
CA TRP A 244 -14.55 -12.02 1.07
C TRP A 244 -15.70 -11.31 0.37
N VAL A 245 -16.82 -11.99 0.17
CA VAL A 245 -18.03 -11.42 -0.44
C VAL A 245 -18.60 -10.31 0.45
N ARG A 246 -18.56 -10.45 1.80
CA ARG A 246 -19.03 -9.39 2.71
C ARG A 246 -18.16 -8.13 2.72
N LYS A 247 -16.86 -8.25 2.47
CA LYS A 247 -15.95 -7.08 2.47
C LYS A 247 -16.06 -6.29 1.17
N GLN A 248 -16.15 -6.96 0.04
CA GLN A 248 -16.20 -6.31 -1.27
C GLN A 248 -17.59 -5.73 -1.58
N PHE A 249 -18.67 -6.33 -1.10
CA PHE A 249 -20.03 -5.79 -1.25
C PHE A 249 -20.40 -4.70 -0.25
N ARG A 250 -19.67 -4.54 0.87
CA ARG A 250 -19.87 -3.39 1.75
C ARG A 250 -19.26 -2.10 1.19
N ASP A 251 -18.19 -2.22 0.41
CA ASP A 251 -17.51 -1.06 -0.17
C ASP A 251 -18.10 -0.60 -1.52
N THR A 252 -19.07 -1.35 -2.09
CA THR A 252 -19.74 -1.02 -3.36
C THR A 252 -21.18 -0.52 -3.23
N THR A 253 -21.71 -0.36 -2.01
CA THR A 253 -22.98 0.33 -1.84
C THR A 253 -22.72 1.84 -1.83
N VAL A 254 -22.50 2.38 -3.01
CA VAL A 254 -22.58 3.81 -3.26
C VAL A 254 -24.03 4.17 -3.51
N LYS A 255 -24.46 5.20 -2.83
CA LYS A 255 -25.71 5.91 -3.06
C LYS A 255 -25.76 6.47 -4.48
#